data_da65737f17e299e54a0e8581219f65d6
#
_entry.id   da65737f17e299e54a0e8581219f65d6
#
_cell.length_a   1.000
_cell.length_b   1.000
_cell.length_c   1.000
_cell.angle_alpha   90.00
_cell.angle_beta   90.00
_cell.angle_gamma   90.00
#
_symmetry.space_group_name_H-M   'P 1'
#
loop_
_entity.id
_entity.type
_entity.pdbx_description
1 polymer ?
#
loop_
_entity_poly.entity_id
_entity_poly.type
_entity_poly.pdbx_seq_one_letter_code
_entity_poly.pdbx_strand_id
1 'polypeptide(L)'
;MGSYEDKYIQWTMLRQQRDQDVHELTNLFHTLCIKLGIKYSEKHLVLKYRSCLHRYIQEEMEFLDISSLGTTYRYAAKIEQKFKQKKQDFGSANQK
;
A
#
# COMPACT_ATOMS: atom_id res chain seq x y z
N MET A 1 1.42 18.58 -21.83
CA MET A 1 1.54 17.39 -22.25
C MET A 1 0.86 16.32 -21.48
N GLY A 2 -0.41 16.16 -21.52
CA GLY A 2 -1.15 15.05 -20.97
C GLY A 2 -0.76 14.63 -19.56
N SER A 3 -0.23 15.53 -18.77
CA SER A 3 0.23 15.15 -17.45
C SER A 3 -0.92 14.67 -16.56
N TYR A 4 -2.11 15.25 -16.71
CA TYR A 4 -3.26 14.78 -15.95
C TYR A 4 -3.65 13.38 -16.40
N GLU A 5 -3.69 13.16 -17.71
CA GLU A 5 -4.04 11.85 -18.25
C GLU A 5 -3.03 10.79 -17.85
N ASP A 6 -1.74 11.13 -17.88
CA ASP A 6 -0.70 10.21 -17.47
C ASP A 6 -0.87 9.83 -16.01
N LYS A 7 -1.15 10.82 -15.16
CA LYS A 7 -1.35 10.57 -13.73
C LYS A 7 -2.61 9.77 -13.47
N TYR A 8 -3.65 10.01 -14.26
CA TYR A 8 -4.88 9.25 -14.12
C TYR A 8 -4.64 7.77 -14.44
N ILE A 9 -3.92 7.50 -15.52
CA ILE A 9 -3.57 6.12 -15.88
C ILE A 9 -2.73 5.51 -14.78
N GLN A 10 -1.76 6.25 -14.26
CA GLN A 10 -0.95 5.81 -13.14
C GLN A 10 -1.83 5.42 -11.96
N TRP A 11 -2.83 6.23 -11.68
CA TRP A 11 -3.76 5.98 -10.58
C TRP A 11 -4.55 4.68 -10.78
N THR A 12 -5.08 4.48 -11.98
CA THR A 12 -5.88 3.29 -12.26
C THR A 12 -5.06 2.02 -12.21
N MET A 13 -3.78 2.12 -12.51
CA MET A 13 -2.88 0.96 -12.53
C MET A 13 -1.98 0.89 -11.33
N LEU A 14 -2.24 1.71 -10.33
CA LEU A 14 -1.37 1.81 -9.17
C LEU A 14 -1.28 0.50 -8.42
N ARG A 15 -0.06 0.04 -8.21
CA ARG A 15 0.23 -1.18 -7.47
C ARG A 15 1.59 -1.06 -6.83
N GLN A 16 1.72 -1.67 -5.67
CA GLN A 16 3.01 -1.74 -4.99
C GLN A 16 3.97 -2.57 -5.86
N GLN A 17 5.09 -1.97 -6.22
CA GLN A 17 6.07 -2.64 -7.05
C GLN A 17 6.86 -3.65 -6.23
N ARG A 18 7.57 -4.54 -6.91
CA ARG A 18 8.30 -5.62 -6.27
C ARG A 18 9.25 -5.09 -5.19
N ASP A 19 10.02 -4.06 -5.52
CA ASP A 19 11.02 -3.52 -4.61
C ASP A 19 10.52 -2.27 -3.88
N GLN A 20 9.25 -1.98 -3.98
CA GLN A 20 8.66 -0.78 -3.39
C GLN A 20 8.09 -1.14 -2.02
N ASP A 21 8.42 -0.33 -1.01
CA ASP A 21 7.84 -0.59 0.30
C ASP A 21 6.53 0.16 0.46
N VAL A 22 5.86 -0.10 1.58
CA VAL A 22 4.56 0.49 1.88
C VAL A 22 4.65 2.02 1.93
N HIS A 23 5.73 2.55 2.47
CA HIS A 23 5.90 4.00 2.56
C HIS A 23 5.94 4.65 1.19
N GLU A 24 6.68 4.06 0.27
CA GLU A 24 6.78 4.59 -1.08
C GLU A 24 5.42 4.54 -1.78
N LEU A 25 4.73 3.41 -1.64
CA LEU A 25 3.40 3.29 -2.22
C LEU A 25 2.45 4.32 -1.63
N THR A 26 2.50 4.49 -0.31
CA THR A 26 1.62 5.43 0.38
C THR A 26 1.86 6.85 -0.10
N ASN A 27 3.12 7.23 -0.25
CA ASN A 27 3.46 8.57 -0.74
C ASN A 27 2.93 8.78 -2.16
N LEU A 28 3.11 7.78 -3.01
CA LEU A 28 2.63 7.89 -4.37
C LEU A 28 1.10 7.96 -4.42
N PHE A 29 0.44 7.15 -3.60
CA PHE A 29 -1.01 7.16 -3.48
C PHE A 29 -1.52 8.55 -3.10
N HIS A 30 -0.92 9.13 -2.06
CA HIS A 30 -1.28 10.48 -1.62
C HIS A 30 -1.05 11.52 -2.71
N THR A 31 0.11 11.45 -3.33
CA THR A 31 0.48 12.41 -4.36
C THR A 31 -0.53 12.39 -5.51
N LEU A 32 -0.89 11.20 -5.94
CA LEU A 32 -1.85 11.06 -7.03
C LEU A 32 -3.24 11.54 -6.62
N CYS A 33 -3.64 11.25 -5.38
CA CYS A 33 -4.91 11.74 -4.88
C CYS A 33 -4.99 13.27 -4.97
N ILE A 34 -3.93 13.92 -4.53
CA ILE A 34 -3.89 15.38 -4.51
C ILE A 34 -3.86 15.94 -5.92
N LYS A 35 -2.98 15.42 -6.75
CA LYS A 35 -2.80 15.95 -8.11
C LYS A 35 -4.00 15.72 -9.00
N LEU A 36 -4.70 14.62 -8.78
CA LEU A 36 -5.89 14.31 -9.57
C LEU A 36 -7.17 14.84 -8.96
N GLY A 37 -7.09 15.37 -7.74
CA GLY A 37 -8.28 15.86 -7.07
C GLY A 37 -9.28 14.75 -6.80
N ILE A 38 -8.78 13.59 -6.39
CA ILE A 38 -9.64 12.42 -6.13
C ILE A 38 -10.58 12.75 -4.98
N LYS A 39 -11.87 12.54 -5.21
CA LYS A 39 -12.88 12.83 -4.20
C LYS A 39 -13.68 11.61 -3.82
N TYR A 40 -12.98 10.54 -3.55
CA TYR A 40 -13.61 9.31 -3.08
C TYR A 40 -13.96 9.45 -1.60
N SER A 41 -14.96 8.70 -1.18
CA SER A 41 -15.25 8.58 0.24
C SER A 41 -14.08 7.88 0.92
N GLU A 42 -14.02 8.01 2.24
CA GLU A 42 -12.97 7.33 3.02
C GLU A 42 -12.99 5.83 2.74
N LYS A 43 -14.17 5.26 2.77
CA LYS A 43 -14.34 3.83 2.52
C LYS A 43 -13.78 3.44 1.15
N HIS A 44 -14.06 4.25 0.15
CA HIS A 44 -13.61 3.98 -1.21
C HIS A 44 -12.09 4.08 -1.30
N LEU A 45 -11.52 5.06 -0.61
CA LEU A 45 -10.07 5.22 -0.59
C LEU A 45 -9.38 4.03 0.09
N VAL A 46 -9.97 3.55 1.18
CA VAL A 46 -9.43 2.37 1.87
C VAL A 46 -9.42 1.18 0.94
N LEU A 47 -10.52 0.95 0.23
CA LEU A 47 -10.60 -0.17 -0.69
C LEU A 47 -9.59 -0.04 -1.83
N LYS A 48 -9.46 1.16 -2.37
CA LYS A 48 -8.52 1.41 -3.46
C LYS A 48 -7.09 1.17 -2.97
N TYR A 49 -6.74 1.70 -1.81
CA TYR A 49 -5.40 1.55 -1.26
C TYR A 49 -5.07 0.08 -1.01
N ARG A 50 -6.01 -0.64 -0.39
CA ARG A 50 -5.80 -2.05 -0.11
C ARG A 50 -5.56 -2.85 -1.40
N SER A 51 -6.26 -2.50 -2.46
CA SER A 51 -6.12 -3.20 -3.73
C SER A 51 -4.74 -2.98 -4.36
N CYS A 52 -4.02 -1.95 -3.92
CA CYS A 52 -2.69 -1.64 -4.44
C CYS A 52 -1.57 -2.41 -3.75
N LEU A 53 -1.84 -2.93 -2.56
CA LEU A 53 -0.81 -3.58 -1.75
C LEU A 53 -0.43 -4.95 -2.30
N HIS A 54 0.76 -5.42 -1.92
CA HIS A 54 1.16 -6.78 -2.24
C HIS A 54 0.14 -7.77 -1.71
N ARG A 55 0.02 -8.89 -2.39
CA ARG A 55 -0.99 -9.88 -2.02
C ARG A 55 -0.84 -10.36 -0.57
N TYR A 56 0.38 -10.58 -0.12
CA TYR A 56 0.55 -11.08 1.25
C TYR A 56 0.06 -10.09 2.29
N ILE A 57 0.18 -8.79 1.99
CA ILE A 57 -0.34 -7.76 2.89
C ILE A 57 -1.86 -7.75 2.84
N GLN A 58 -2.42 -7.85 1.65
CA GLN A 58 -3.88 -7.91 1.49
C GLN A 58 -4.48 -9.07 2.27
N GLU A 59 -3.84 -10.22 2.18
CA GLU A 59 -4.33 -11.42 2.86
C GLU A 59 -4.31 -11.25 4.36
N GLU A 60 -3.27 -10.63 4.89
CA GLU A 60 -3.19 -10.38 6.33
C GLU A 60 -4.25 -9.40 6.79
N MET A 61 -4.64 -8.48 5.91
CA MET A 61 -5.64 -7.47 6.26
C MET A 61 -7.07 -7.94 6.04
N GLU A 62 -7.24 -9.10 5.45
CA GLU A 62 -8.56 -9.56 5.04
C GLU A 62 -9.54 -9.65 6.20
N PHE A 63 -9.05 -10.03 7.36
CA PHE A 63 -9.90 -10.22 8.54
C PHE A 63 -9.92 -9.00 9.46
N LEU A 64 -9.27 -7.91 9.05
CA LEU A 64 -9.25 -6.70 9.85
C LEU A 64 -10.36 -5.77 9.40
N ASP A 65 -11.11 -5.28 10.38
CA ASP A 65 -12.18 -4.32 10.10
C ASP A 65 -11.62 -2.92 10.21
N ILE A 66 -11.08 -2.43 9.10
CA ILE A 66 -10.44 -1.12 9.06
C ILE A 66 -11.27 -0.19 8.20
N SER A 67 -11.70 0.91 8.80
CA SER A 67 -12.55 1.88 8.11
C SER A 67 -11.84 3.20 7.82
N SER A 68 -10.63 3.37 8.31
CA SER A 68 -9.88 4.62 8.17
C SER A 68 -8.63 4.41 7.33
N LEU A 69 -8.35 5.38 6.46
CA LEU A 69 -7.18 5.29 5.59
C LEU A 69 -5.89 5.33 6.40
N GLY A 70 -5.83 6.20 7.40
CA GLY A 70 -4.65 6.29 8.24
C GLY A 70 -4.34 4.99 8.97
N THR A 71 -5.38 4.35 9.49
CA THR A 71 -5.22 3.06 10.15
C THR A 71 -4.76 2.01 9.15
N THR A 72 -5.28 2.06 7.93
CA THR A 72 -4.88 1.12 6.89
C THR A 72 -3.39 1.24 6.60
N TYR A 73 -2.89 2.46 6.49
CA TYR A 73 -1.47 2.70 6.26
C TYR A 73 -0.62 2.05 7.36
N ARG A 74 -1.01 2.26 8.59
CA ARG A 74 -0.25 1.75 9.73
C ARG A 74 -0.23 0.23 9.75
N TYR A 75 -1.36 -0.39 9.52
CA TYR A 75 -1.42 -1.84 9.49
C TYR A 75 -0.59 -2.41 8.35
N ALA A 76 -0.68 -1.79 7.17
CA ALA A 76 0.10 -2.25 6.03
C ALA A 76 1.59 -2.20 6.33
N ALA A 77 2.05 -1.08 6.93
CA ALA A 77 3.46 -0.94 7.27
C ALA A 77 3.89 -1.95 8.31
N LYS A 78 3.05 -2.21 9.30
CA LYS A 78 3.35 -3.19 10.33
C LYS A 78 3.44 -4.60 9.77
N ILE A 79 2.52 -4.95 8.90
CA ILE A 79 2.51 -6.26 8.28
C ILE A 79 3.77 -6.45 7.45
N GLU A 80 4.15 -5.46 6.67
CA GLU A 80 5.34 -5.53 5.86
C GLU A 80 6.58 -5.73 6.72
N GLN A 81 6.67 -4.95 7.79
CA GLN A 81 7.81 -5.03 8.69
C GLN A 81 7.89 -6.40 9.36
N LYS A 82 6.75 -6.90 9.78
CA LYS A 82 6.67 -8.21 10.40
C LYS A 82 7.20 -9.30 9.49
N PHE A 83 6.84 -9.24 8.22
CA PHE A 83 7.30 -10.24 7.27
C PHE A 83 8.78 -10.11 6.96
N LYS A 84 9.29 -8.89 6.90
CA LYS A 84 10.71 -8.66 6.69
C LYS A 84 11.52 -9.15 7.88
N GLN A 85 11.03 -8.90 9.09
CA GLN A 85 11.70 -9.35 10.30
C GLN A 85 11.74 -10.87 10.37
N LYS A 86 10.62 -11.50 10.04
CA LYS A 86 10.53 -12.95 10.04
C LYS A 86 11.55 -13.56 9.10
N LYS A 87 11.72 -12.92 7.94
CA LYS A 87 12.68 -13.37 6.95
C LYS A 87 14.10 -13.24 7.47
N GLN A 88 14.38 -12.14 8.16
CA GLN A 88 15.70 -11.89 8.74
C GLN A 88 16.02 -12.89 9.85
N ASP A 89 15.02 -13.13 10.71
CA ASP A 89 15.20 -14.09 11.80
C ASP A 89 15.51 -15.47 11.27
N PHE A 90 14.81 -15.85 10.23
CA PHE A 90 15.04 -17.14 9.61
C PHE A 90 16.46 -17.23 9.04
N GLY A 91 16.91 -16.16 8.39
CA GLY A 91 18.24 -16.09 7.85
C GLY A 91 19.29 -16.15 8.94
N SER A 92 19.07 -15.43 10.05
CA SER A 92 19.99 -15.45 11.18
C SER A 92 20.11 -16.84 11.77
N ALA A 93 19.00 -17.53 11.92
CA ALA A 93 19.01 -18.88 12.46
C ALA A 93 19.85 -19.81 11.61
N ASN A 94 19.81 -19.63 10.31
CA ASN A 94 20.56 -20.47 9.38
C ASN A 94 22.06 -20.23 9.46
N GLN A 95 22.46 -19.09 9.94
CA GLN A 95 23.88 -18.74 10.00
C GLN A 95 24.56 -19.31 11.22
N LYS A 96 23.84 -19.86 12.13
CA LYS A 96 24.41 -20.52 13.28
C LYS A 96 24.78 -21.92 12.94
#